data_f9dc917a5c8f6a4c439b83c098c65b7f
#
_entry.id   f9dc917a5c8f6a4c439b83c098c65b7f
#
_cell.length_a   1.000
_cell.length_b   1.000
_cell.length_c   1.000
_cell.angle_alpha   90.00
_cell.angle_beta   90.00
_cell.angle_gamma   90.00
#
_symmetry.space_group_name_H-M   'P 1'
#
loop_
_entity.id
_entity.type
_entity.pdbx_description
1 polymer ?
#
loop_
_entity_poly.entity_id
_entity_poly.type
_entity_poly.pdbx_seq_one_letter_code
_entity_poly.pdbx_strand_id
1 'polypeptide(L)'
;AVVITSIDPTHHDYVMKTLAEEKWCFCEKPLSQNAADCEDIIKREQEIGKRLVQVGFMRHYDRGYAEMKRIIDSGEIGKPLLIKCCHRNVAQGPGFKTENGVTNVAIHELDICRWLLGDEYEDVQCVKVRQSSNSNKGYDNPQVMLMRTKNGCFIDVEVQVADGYGYDIQCEVVCENGTVKLPDPYAVVRRSRP
;
A
#
# COMPACT_ATOMS: atom_id res chain seq x y z
N ALA A 1 -19.13 0.50 -18.17
CA ALA A 1 -18.11 0.70 -17.14
C ALA A 1 -17.38 2.02 -17.39
N VAL A 2 -16.89 2.63 -16.32
CA VAL A 2 -16.08 3.85 -16.34
C VAL A 2 -14.71 3.54 -15.77
N VAL A 3 -13.65 4.07 -16.37
CA VAL A 3 -12.27 3.96 -15.87
C VAL A 3 -11.79 5.35 -15.50
N ILE A 4 -11.41 5.56 -14.25
CA ILE A 4 -10.95 6.83 -13.68
C ILE A 4 -9.46 6.73 -13.42
N THR A 5 -8.68 7.48 -14.21
CA THR A 5 -7.21 7.59 -14.14
C THR A 5 -6.78 9.05 -14.13
N SER A 6 -7.63 9.89 -13.58
CA SER A 6 -7.41 11.33 -13.45
C SER A 6 -6.49 11.64 -12.25
N ILE A 7 -6.29 12.90 -11.95
CA ILE A 7 -5.55 13.31 -10.75
C ILE A 7 -6.34 13.01 -9.48
N ASP A 8 -5.65 12.59 -8.42
CA ASP A 8 -6.24 12.11 -7.16
C ASP A 8 -7.40 12.95 -6.60
N PRO A 9 -7.33 14.32 -6.55
CA PRO A 9 -8.41 15.11 -6.00
C PRO A 9 -9.76 15.04 -6.75
N THR A 10 -9.76 14.46 -7.94
CA THR A 10 -10.99 14.35 -8.76
C THR A 10 -11.66 12.97 -8.68
N HIS A 11 -11.02 12.02 -8.00
CA HIS A 11 -11.49 10.63 -7.97
C HIS A 11 -12.87 10.52 -7.33
N HIS A 12 -13.08 11.11 -6.14
CA HIS A 12 -14.36 11.08 -5.44
C HIS A 12 -15.51 11.54 -6.34
N ASP A 13 -15.41 12.72 -6.95
CA ASP A 13 -16.46 13.29 -7.78
C ASP A 13 -16.83 12.41 -8.97
N TYR A 14 -15.82 11.82 -9.64
CA TYR A 14 -16.08 10.95 -10.78
C TYR A 14 -16.65 9.59 -10.35
N VAL A 15 -16.20 9.04 -9.22
CA VAL A 15 -16.77 7.81 -8.66
C VAL A 15 -18.22 8.03 -8.28
N MET A 16 -18.55 9.12 -7.58
CA MET A 16 -19.92 9.43 -7.17
C MET A 16 -20.86 9.65 -8.37
N LYS A 17 -20.41 10.34 -9.42
CA LYS A 17 -21.16 10.46 -10.68
C LYS A 17 -21.37 9.11 -11.35
N THR A 18 -20.38 8.22 -11.31
CA THR A 18 -20.50 6.88 -11.89
C THR A 18 -21.49 6.01 -11.10
N LEU A 19 -21.47 6.12 -9.77
CA LEU A 19 -22.41 5.43 -8.88
C LEU A 19 -23.83 5.97 -8.99
N ALA A 20 -24.03 7.25 -9.29
CA ALA A 20 -25.34 7.83 -9.57
C ALA A 20 -26.03 7.16 -10.77
N GLU A 21 -25.24 6.71 -11.75
CA GLU A 21 -25.68 5.99 -12.94
C GLU A 21 -25.63 4.45 -12.77
N GLU A 22 -25.35 3.96 -11.56
CA GLU A 22 -25.21 2.53 -11.20
C GLU A 22 -24.30 1.75 -12.17
N LYS A 23 -23.19 2.38 -12.62
CA LYS A 23 -22.24 1.77 -13.55
C LYS A 23 -21.03 1.21 -12.84
N TRP A 24 -20.44 0.16 -13.39
CA TRP A 24 -19.14 -0.34 -12.96
C TRP A 24 -18.07 0.73 -13.10
N CYS A 25 -17.27 0.90 -12.07
CA CYS A 25 -16.22 1.88 -11.96
C CYS A 25 -14.88 1.20 -11.60
N PHE A 26 -13.86 1.41 -12.40
CA PHE A 26 -12.47 1.22 -11.98
C PHE A 26 -11.89 2.60 -11.67
N CYS A 27 -11.33 2.76 -10.48
CA CYS A 27 -10.68 4.01 -10.06
C CYS A 27 -9.25 3.72 -9.64
N GLU A 28 -8.28 4.49 -10.18
CA GLU A 28 -6.91 4.45 -9.69
C GLU A 28 -6.84 4.81 -8.19
N LYS A 29 -5.77 4.33 -7.55
CA LYS A 29 -5.45 4.66 -6.17
C LYS A 29 -4.82 6.07 -6.07
N PRO A 30 -5.02 6.77 -4.97
CA PRO A 30 -5.93 6.49 -3.86
C PRO A 30 -7.39 6.71 -4.29
N LEU A 31 -8.32 5.96 -3.71
CA LEU A 31 -9.75 6.17 -3.98
C LEU A 31 -10.19 7.61 -3.66
N SER A 32 -9.68 8.17 -2.56
CA SER A 32 -9.66 9.59 -2.21
C SER A 32 -8.46 9.90 -1.33
N GLN A 33 -8.14 11.18 -1.18
CA GLN A 33 -7.10 11.68 -0.29
C GLN A 33 -7.57 11.87 1.16
N ASN A 34 -8.85 11.67 1.44
CA ASN A 34 -9.40 11.75 2.79
C ASN A 34 -10.39 10.61 3.08
N ALA A 35 -10.55 10.29 4.36
CA ALA A 35 -11.38 9.17 4.79
C ALA A 35 -12.88 9.44 4.57
N ALA A 36 -13.34 10.67 4.76
CA ALA A 36 -14.76 11.02 4.63
C ALA A 36 -15.29 10.75 3.21
N ASP A 37 -14.52 11.11 2.19
CA ASP A 37 -14.88 10.80 0.79
C ASP A 37 -14.95 9.29 0.53
N CYS A 38 -14.01 8.52 1.10
CA CYS A 38 -14.04 7.06 1.00
C CYS A 38 -15.29 6.47 1.66
N GLU A 39 -15.66 6.97 2.84
CA GLU A 39 -16.87 6.57 3.57
C GLU A 39 -18.15 6.92 2.78
N ASP A 40 -18.18 8.08 2.12
CA ASP A 40 -19.29 8.51 1.28
C ASP A 40 -19.49 7.56 0.08
N ILE A 41 -18.40 7.19 -0.59
CA ILE A 41 -18.43 6.19 -1.67
C ILE A 41 -18.96 4.85 -1.17
N ILE A 42 -18.44 4.35 -0.03
CA ILE A 42 -18.87 3.08 0.56
C ILE A 42 -20.36 3.12 0.90
N LYS A 43 -20.82 4.20 1.53
CA LYS A 43 -22.23 4.40 1.86
C LYS A 43 -23.10 4.37 0.60
N ARG A 44 -22.66 5.03 -0.47
CA ARG A 44 -23.41 5.03 -1.73
C ARG A 44 -23.50 3.64 -2.36
N GLU A 45 -22.42 2.84 -2.33
CA GLU A 45 -22.48 1.44 -2.78
C GLU A 45 -23.45 0.59 -1.94
N GLN A 46 -23.45 0.80 -0.62
CA GLN A 46 -24.40 0.12 0.29
C GLN A 46 -25.86 0.47 -0.03
N GLU A 47 -26.16 1.74 -0.30
CA GLU A 47 -27.49 2.19 -0.71
C GLU A 47 -27.95 1.54 -2.03
N ILE A 48 -27.05 1.38 -2.99
CA ILE A 48 -27.30 0.70 -4.26
C ILE A 48 -27.46 -0.82 -4.05
N GLY A 49 -26.85 -1.36 -2.99
CA GLY A 49 -26.84 -2.80 -2.70
C GLY A 49 -25.93 -3.64 -3.61
N LYS A 50 -24.98 -3.00 -4.28
CA LYS A 50 -24.02 -3.64 -5.19
C LYS A 50 -22.63 -3.03 -5.01
N ARG A 51 -21.60 -3.86 -5.08
CA ARG A 51 -20.22 -3.40 -5.20
C ARG A 51 -19.92 -3.08 -6.66
N LEU A 52 -19.79 -1.80 -6.98
CA LEU A 52 -19.60 -1.31 -8.33
C LEU A 52 -18.20 -0.70 -8.54
N VAL A 53 -17.48 -0.38 -7.45
CA VAL A 53 -16.17 0.26 -7.50
C VAL A 53 -15.05 -0.74 -7.26
N GLN A 54 -14.11 -0.79 -8.20
CA GLN A 54 -12.83 -1.49 -8.09
C GLN A 54 -11.73 -0.44 -7.99
N VAL A 55 -10.97 -0.46 -6.88
CA VAL A 55 -9.79 0.40 -6.72
C VAL A 55 -8.56 -0.25 -7.35
N GLY A 56 -7.73 0.53 -8.01
CA GLY A 56 -6.54 0.10 -8.77
C GLY A 56 -5.34 -0.31 -7.93
N PHE A 57 -5.53 -1.19 -6.94
CA PHE A 57 -4.43 -1.79 -6.18
C PHE A 57 -3.77 -2.91 -6.99
N MET A 58 -2.76 -2.56 -7.79
CA MET A 58 -2.15 -3.45 -8.77
C MET A 58 -1.43 -4.66 -8.16
N ARG A 59 -0.99 -4.61 -6.90
CA ARG A 59 -0.20 -5.68 -6.28
C ARG A 59 -0.95 -6.99 -6.10
N HIS A 60 -2.29 -6.96 -6.00
CA HIS A 60 -3.12 -8.16 -5.99
C HIS A 60 -2.97 -9.00 -7.28
N TYR A 61 -2.57 -8.35 -8.38
CA TYR A 61 -2.40 -8.96 -9.71
C TYR A 61 -0.94 -9.22 -10.06
N ASP A 62 0.01 -8.83 -9.19
CA ASP A 62 1.41 -9.16 -9.34
C ASP A 62 1.66 -10.64 -9.03
N ARG A 63 2.43 -11.31 -9.89
CA ARG A 63 2.67 -12.77 -9.77
C ARG A 63 3.38 -13.13 -8.47
N GLY A 64 4.32 -12.31 -8.01
CA GLY A 64 5.06 -12.55 -6.77
C GLY A 64 4.14 -12.50 -5.57
N TYR A 65 3.34 -11.44 -5.45
CA TYR A 65 2.37 -11.30 -4.37
C TYR A 65 1.26 -12.35 -4.43
N ALA A 66 0.77 -12.69 -5.61
CA ALA A 66 -0.23 -13.74 -5.78
C ALA A 66 0.30 -15.11 -5.33
N GLU A 67 1.56 -15.42 -5.62
CA GLU A 67 2.19 -16.65 -5.15
C GLU A 67 2.43 -16.63 -3.63
N MET A 68 2.88 -15.52 -3.06
CA MET A 68 2.98 -15.35 -1.60
C MET A 68 1.62 -15.62 -0.92
N LYS A 69 0.54 -15.03 -1.45
CA LYS A 69 -0.83 -15.24 -0.95
C LYS A 69 -1.22 -16.71 -1.01
N ARG A 70 -0.97 -17.39 -2.14
CA ARG A 70 -1.28 -18.81 -2.30
C ARG A 70 -0.56 -19.68 -1.26
N ILE A 71 0.73 -19.40 -1.01
CA ILE A 71 1.53 -20.13 -0.01
C ILE A 71 1.00 -19.88 1.40
N ILE A 72 0.68 -18.63 1.75
CA ILE A 72 0.13 -18.28 3.06
C ILE A 72 -1.22 -18.97 3.26
N ASP A 73 -2.12 -18.88 2.28
CA ASP A 73 -3.46 -19.47 2.37
C ASP A 73 -3.46 -21.00 2.41
N SER A 74 -2.41 -21.66 1.88
CA SER A 74 -2.27 -23.12 1.97
C SER A 74 -2.07 -23.61 3.40
N GLY A 75 -1.56 -22.75 4.29
CA GLY A 75 -1.21 -23.11 5.67
C GLY A 75 0.03 -23.99 5.82
N GLU A 76 0.71 -24.37 4.73
CA GLU A 76 1.88 -25.26 4.75
C GLU A 76 3.02 -24.73 5.63
N ILE A 77 3.21 -23.43 5.67
CA ILE A 77 4.26 -22.77 6.46
C ILE A 77 3.76 -22.24 7.82
N GLY A 78 2.55 -22.61 8.24
CA GLY A 78 1.95 -22.17 9.49
C GLY A 78 1.39 -20.74 9.42
N LYS A 79 1.00 -20.18 10.56
CA LYS A 79 0.40 -18.86 10.65
C LYS A 79 1.44 -17.76 10.46
N PRO A 80 1.10 -16.65 9.77
CA PRO A 80 1.93 -15.46 9.71
C PRO A 80 2.15 -14.86 11.11
N LEU A 81 3.39 -14.51 11.41
CA LEU A 81 3.82 -13.90 12.67
C LEU A 81 4.27 -12.45 12.46
N LEU A 82 4.95 -12.21 11.34
CA LEU A 82 5.61 -10.95 11.05
C LEU A 82 5.64 -10.68 9.54
N ILE A 83 5.35 -9.44 9.14
CA ILE A 83 5.60 -8.94 7.78
C ILE A 83 6.60 -7.79 7.84
N LYS A 84 7.55 -7.79 6.91
CA LYS A 84 8.46 -6.68 6.64
C LYS A 84 8.28 -6.22 5.21
N CYS A 85 8.01 -4.94 5.02
CA CYS A 85 7.90 -4.31 3.71
C CYS A 85 8.84 -3.12 3.59
N CYS A 86 9.39 -2.92 2.41
CA CYS A 86 9.98 -1.62 2.09
C CYS A 86 9.49 -1.13 0.73
N HIS A 87 9.35 0.19 0.62
CA HIS A 87 8.95 0.88 -0.59
C HIS A 87 9.88 2.06 -0.81
N ARG A 88 10.83 1.93 -1.75
CA ARG A 88 11.82 2.96 -2.05
C ARG A 88 11.67 3.44 -3.47
N ASN A 89 11.53 4.75 -3.63
CA ASN A 89 11.37 5.43 -4.92
C ASN A 89 12.59 6.30 -5.25
N VAL A 90 12.87 6.42 -6.53
CA VAL A 90 14.00 7.22 -7.06
C VAL A 90 13.93 8.67 -6.65
N ALA A 91 12.74 9.28 -6.76
CA ALA A 91 12.53 10.70 -6.55
C ALA A 91 11.13 11.01 -6.05
N GLN A 92 11.01 12.15 -5.42
CA GLN A 92 9.75 12.76 -5.03
C GLN A 92 9.41 13.93 -5.96
N GLY A 93 8.13 14.12 -6.22
CA GLY A 93 7.65 15.27 -7.02
C GLY A 93 7.76 16.60 -6.25
N PRO A 94 7.69 17.72 -6.97
CA PRO A 94 7.61 19.03 -6.34
C PRO A 94 6.38 19.11 -5.41
N GLY A 95 6.55 19.70 -4.22
CA GLY A 95 5.46 19.84 -3.26
C GLY A 95 5.02 18.56 -2.53
N PHE A 96 5.74 17.45 -2.70
CA PHE A 96 5.50 16.23 -1.95
C PHE A 96 5.70 16.48 -0.45
N LYS A 97 4.71 16.10 0.35
CA LYS A 97 4.65 16.31 1.80
C LYS A 97 4.66 14.99 2.55
N THR A 98 4.81 15.03 3.87
CA THR A 98 4.81 13.87 4.75
C THR A 98 3.57 12.99 4.56
N GLU A 99 2.39 13.59 4.42
CA GLU A 99 1.13 12.87 4.22
C GLU A 99 1.12 12.06 2.91
N ASN A 100 1.77 12.58 1.86
CA ASN A 100 1.85 11.87 0.58
C ASN A 100 2.69 10.58 0.67
N GLY A 101 3.63 10.50 1.61
CA GLY A 101 4.35 9.26 1.90
C GLY A 101 3.40 8.14 2.32
N VAL A 102 2.31 8.47 3.02
CA VAL A 102 1.28 7.52 3.41
C VAL A 102 0.25 7.33 2.28
N THR A 103 -0.40 8.41 1.83
CA THR A 103 -1.55 8.32 0.92
C THR A 103 -1.22 7.91 -0.50
N ASN A 104 0.00 8.14 -0.97
CA ASN A 104 0.41 7.84 -2.34
C ASN A 104 1.44 6.71 -2.44
N VAL A 105 2.19 6.43 -1.37
CA VAL A 105 3.27 5.42 -1.36
C VAL A 105 2.92 4.25 -0.46
N ALA A 106 2.91 4.44 0.87
CA ALA A 106 2.61 3.37 1.83
C ALA A 106 1.22 2.74 1.66
N ILE A 107 0.31 3.41 0.99
CA ILE A 107 -1.03 2.87 0.69
C ILE A 107 -0.97 1.50 0.01
N HIS A 108 0.07 1.25 -0.78
CA HIS A 108 0.29 -0.05 -1.41
C HIS A 108 0.68 -1.13 -0.41
N GLU A 109 1.51 -0.79 0.58
CA GLU A 109 1.90 -1.70 1.67
C GLU A 109 0.72 -1.93 2.60
N LEU A 110 -0.04 -0.88 2.92
CA LEU A 110 -1.23 -0.98 3.76
C LEU A 110 -2.29 -1.88 3.15
N ASP A 111 -2.50 -1.78 1.84
CA ASP A 111 -3.45 -2.65 1.13
C ASP A 111 -2.95 -4.09 1.04
N ILE A 112 -1.70 -4.30 0.59
CA ILE A 112 -1.19 -5.66 0.33
C ILE A 112 -1.00 -6.48 1.61
N CYS A 113 -0.61 -5.86 2.73
CA CYS A 113 -0.49 -6.56 4.01
C CYS A 113 -1.86 -7.07 4.49
N ARG A 114 -2.92 -6.25 4.41
CA ARG A 114 -4.29 -6.69 4.73
C ARG A 114 -4.72 -7.86 3.85
N TRP A 115 -4.45 -7.77 2.55
CA TRP A 115 -4.82 -8.81 1.61
C TRP A 115 -4.06 -10.11 1.84
N LEU A 116 -2.74 -10.06 2.05
CA LEU A 116 -1.92 -11.24 2.34
C LEU A 116 -2.38 -11.96 3.61
N LEU A 117 -2.66 -11.20 4.67
CA LEU A 117 -3.03 -11.74 5.97
C LEU A 117 -4.52 -12.12 6.07
N GLY A 118 -5.39 -11.52 5.25
CA GLY A 118 -6.84 -11.63 5.43
C GLY A 118 -7.30 -11.08 6.78
N ASP A 119 -6.61 -10.08 7.33
CA ASP A 119 -6.82 -9.55 8.67
C ASP A 119 -6.83 -8.02 8.69
N GLU A 120 -7.42 -7.43 9.72
CA GLU A 120 -7.54 -5.98 9.87
C GLU A 120 -6.51 -5.43 10.86
N TYR A 121 -6.10 -4.17 10.66
CA TYR A 121 -5.25 -3.46 11.58
C TYR A 121 -5.95 -3.19 12.91
N GLU A 122 -5.20 -3.31 14.01
CA GLU A 122 -5.63 -2.96 15.36
C GLU A 122 -5.00 -1.65 15.80
N ASP A 123 -3.69 -1.51 15.58
CA ASP A 123 -2.95 -0.31 15.93
C ASP A 123 -1.86 0.04 14.91
N VAL A 124 -1.42 1.29 14.95
CA VAL A 124 -0.30 1.81 14.16
C VAL A 124 0.52 2.80 14.98
N GLN A 125 1.84 2.67 14.85
CA GLN A 125 2.80 3.61 15.42
C GLN A 125 3.77 4.09 14.33
N CYS A 126 3.82 5.40 14.11
CA CYS A 126 4.86 6.01 13.27
C CYS A 126 6.12 6.24 14.11
N VAL A 127 7.23 5.66 13.68
CA VAL A 127 8.52 5.79 14.37
C VAL A 127 9.33 6.90 13.72
N LYS A 128 9.74 7.87 14.52
CA LYS A 128 10.62 8.93 14.05
C LYS A 128 12.04 8.43 13.92
N VAL A 129 12.58 8.50 12.71
CA VAL A 129 13.96 8.09 12.39
C VAL A 129 14.78 9.29 11.93
N ARG A 130 16.10 9.09 11.74
CA ARG A 130 16.98 10.13 11.21
C ARG A 130 16.57 10.46 9.77
N GLN A 131 16.31 11.73 9.50
CA GLN A 131 15.82 12.21 8.23
C GLN A 131 16.90 12.32 7.17
N SER A 132 16.56 12.03 5.91
CA SER A 132 17.44 12.18 4.76
C SER A 132 17.63 13.65 4.40
N SER A 133 18.87 14.05 4.12
CA SER A 133 19.18 15.38 3.58
C SER A 133 18.74 15.56 2.12
N ASN A 134 18.36 14.48 1.45
CA ASN A 134 17.91 14.50 0.06
C ASN A 134 16.40 14.75 -0.10
N SER A 135 15.69 14.86 1.01
CA SER A 135 14.24 15.08 1.00
C SER A 135 13.86 16.54 0.79
N ASN A 136 12.68 16.79 0.22
CA ASN A 136 12.11 18.12 0.17
C ASN A 136 11.94 18.68 1.60
N LYS A 137 12.07 19.97 1.75
CA LYS A 137 11.80 20.62 3.05
C LYS A 137 10.35 20.35 3.50
N GLY A 138 10.19 19.84 4.71
CA GLY A 138 8.87 19.54 5.29
C GLY A 138 8.32 18.17 4.90
N TYR A 139 9.15 17.31 4.28
CA TYR A 139 8.82 15.91 4.07
C TYR A 139 9.68 15.01 4.96
N ASP A 140 9.05 14.30 5.87
CA ASP A 140 9.70 13.28 6.69
C ASP A 140 10.05 12.05 5.84
N ASN A 141 11.35 11.78 5.66
CA ASN A 141 11.85 10.69 4.83
C ASN A 141 13.19 10.14 5.36
N PRO A 142 13.31 8.87 5.68
CA PRO A 142 12.27 7.83 5.54
C PRO A 142 11.16 7.93 6.60
N GLN A 143 10.04 7.28 6.30
CA GLN A 143 8.96 7.02 7.24
C GLN A 143 8.96 5.54 7.61
N VAL A 144 8.76 5.24 8.90
CA VAL A 144 8.64 3.87 9.40
C VAL A 144 7.32 3.75 10.16
N MET A 145 6.53 2.76 9.77
CA MET A 145 5.24 2.44 10.38
C MET A 145 5.29 1.03 10.95
N LEU A 146 5.06 0.92 12.24
CA LEU A 146 4.91 -0.35 12.94
C LEU A 146 3.42 -0.55 13.21
N MET A 147 2.89 -1.69 12.82
CA MET A 147 1.48 -1.99 12.95
C MET A 147 1.28 -3.37 13.54
N ARG A 148 0.11 -3.60 14.08
CA ARG A 148 -0.34 -4.92 14.52
C ARG A 148 -1.74 -5.17 13.99
N THR A 149 -1.99 -6.41 13.58
CA THR A 149 -3.34 -6.84 13.19
C THR A 149 -4.11 -7.36 14.39
N LYS A 150 -5.43 -7.49 14.26
CA LYS A 150 -6.32 -8.01 15.30
C LYS A 150 -5.94 -9.43 15.76
N ASN A 151 -5.39 -10.25 14.87
CA ASN A 151 -4.89 -11.59 15.20
C ASN A 151 -3.44 -11.59 15.69
N GLY A 152 -2.82 -10.42 15.89
CA GLY A 152 -1.52 -10.24 16.53
C GLY A 152 -0.32 -10.34 15.60
N CYS A 153 -0.50 -10.42 14.27
CA CYS A 153 0.61 -10.35 13.33
C CYS A 153 1.24 -8.96 13.36
N PHE A 154 2.57 -8.89 13.49
CA PHE A 154 3.32 -7.65 13.49
C PHE A 154 3.73 -7.25 12.08
N ILE A 155 3.66 -5.97 11.76
CA ILE A 155 3.95 -5.43 10.43
C ILE A 155 4.90 -4.24 10.55
N ASP A 156 6.01 -4.30 9.82
CA ASP A 156 7.01 -3.25 9.69
C ASP A 156 7.01 -2.74 8.23
N VAL A 157 6.71 -1.47 8.05
CA VAL A 157 6.70 -0.81 6.73
C VAL A 157 7.68 0.36 6.73
N GLU A 158 8.71 0.25 5.90
CA GLU A 158 9.62 1.35 5.57
C GLU A 158 9.23 2.00 4.24
N VAL A 159 9.07 3.32 4.24
CA VAL A 159 8.87 4.11 3.02
C VAL A 159 9.99 5.12 2.90
N GLN A 160 10.70 5.10 1.77
CA GLN A 160 11.72 6.09 1.44
C GLN A 160 11.57 6.56 0.00
N VAL A 161 11.37 7.86 -0.18
CA VAL A 161 11.21 8.48 -1.49
C VAL A 161 12.33 9.50 -1.69
N ALA A 162 13.09 9.40 -2.75
CA ALA A 162 14.30 10.15 -3.07
C ALA A 162 15.62 9.41 -2.80
N ASP A 163 15.63 8.10 -3.01
CA ASP A 163 16.84 7.28 -2.89
C ASP A 163 17.83 7.52 -4.01
N GLY A 164 17.34 7.86 -5.20
CA GLY A 164 18.18 8.19 -6.36
C GLY A 164 18.81 6.99 -7.06
N TYR A 165 18.59 5.75 -6.58
CA TYR A 165 19.20 4.56 -7.17
C TYR A 165 18.22 3.62 -7.90
N GLY A 166 16.92 3.74 -7.70
CA GLY A 166 15.96 2.89 -8.38
C GLY A 166 14.63 2.74 -7.63
N TYR A 167 13.80 1.87 -8.16
CA TYR A 167 12.54 1.46 -7.55
C TYR A 167 12.76 0.12 -6.84
N ASP A 168 12.60 0.10 -5.51
CA ASP A 168 12.91 -1.06 -4.67
C ASP A 168 11.72 -1.40 -3.79
N ILE A 169 11.01 -2.45 -4.16
CA ILE A 169 9.86 -2.97 -3.43
C ILE A 169 10.22 -4.34 -2.88
N GLN A 170 10.10 -4.50 -1.57
CA GLN A 170 10.35 -5.77 -0.90
C GLN A 170 9.19 -6.09 0.04
N CYS A 171 8.92 -7.39 0.15
CA CYS A 171 7.97 -7.94 1.10
C CYS A 171 8.43 -9.32 1.56
N GLU A 172 8.48 -9.54 2.85
CA GLU A 172 8.81 -10.81 3.49
C GLU A 172 7.78 -11.11 4.58
N VAL A 173 7.23 -12.32 4.56
CA VAL A 173 6.31 -12.82 5.59
C VAL A 173 6.97 -13.98 6.30
N VAL A 174 7.18 -13.83 7.60
CA VAL A 174 7.68 -14.88 8.50
C VAL A 174 6.48 -15.59 9.12
N CYS A 175 6.42 -16.89 8.95
CA CYS A 175 5.39 -17.75 9.52
C CYS A 175 5.99 -18.72 10.55
N GLU A 176 5.15 -19.49 11.25
CA GLU A 176 5.58 -20.45 12.29
C GLU A 176 6.60 -21.49 11.81
N ASN A 177 6.46 -21.96 10.56
CA ASN A 177 7.25 -23.07 10.02
C ASN A 177 8.05 -22.69 8.76
N GLY A 178 8.05 -21.42 8.36
CA GLY A 178 8.76 -20.97 7.17
C GLY A 178 8.63 -19.49 6.89
N THR A 179 9.25 -19.07 5.80
CA THR A 179 9.24 -17.69 5.36
C THR A 179 8.98 -17.64 3.86
N VAL A 180 8.14 -16.71 3.44
CA VAL A 180 7.91 -16.40 2.02
C VAL A 180 8.26 -14.94 1.76
N LYS A 181 9.00 -14.70 0.67
CA LYS A 181 9.42 -13.34 0.34
C LYS A 181 9.45 -13.11 -1.17
N LEU A 182 9.29 -11.87 -1.59
CA LEU A 182 9.54 -11.49 -2.97
C LEU A 182 11.00 -11.76 -3.33
N PRO A 183 11.30 -12.23 -4.56
CA PRO A 183 12.66 -12.51 -4.95
C PRO A 183 13.53 -11.25 -4.93
N ASP A 184 14.71 -11.36 -4.31
CA ASP A 184 15.74 -10.33 -4.47
C ASP A 184 16.28 -10.42 -5.89
N PRO A 185 16.31 -9.30 -6.62
CA PRO A 185 16.85 -9.30 -7.98
C PRO A 185 18.35 -9.57 -8.02
N TYR A 186 19.04 -9.52 -6.85
CA TYR A 186 20.50 -9.63 -6.74
C TYR A 186 20.92 -10.32 -5.44
N ALA A 187 22.01 -11.09 -5.48
CA ALA A 187 22.52 -11.80 -4.32
C ALA A 187 23.19 -10.86 -3.30
N VAL A 188 23.94 -9.85 -3.76
CA VAL A 188 24.50 -8.76 -2.95
C VAL A 188 24.37 -7.48 -3.75
N VAL A 189 23.77 -6.46 -3.15
CA VAL A 189 23.48 -5.20 -3.83
C VAL A 189 24.02 -4.03 -3.06
N ARG A 190 24.89 -3.26 -3.71
CA ARG A 190 25.13 -1.87 -3.33
C ARG A 190 24.26 -0.98 -4.20
N ARG A 191 23.28 -0.31 -3.58
CA ARG A 191 22.46 0.70 -4.22
C ARG A 191 22.89 2.06 -3.73
N SER A 192 23.41 2.89 -4.62
CA SER A 192 23.86 4.25 -4.31
C SER A 192 23.44 5.19 -5.44
N ARG A 193 23.41 6.48 -5.13
CA ARG A 193 23.29 7.50 -6.17
C ARG A 193 24.48 7.41 -7.10
N PRO A 194 24.32 7.67 -8.40
CA PRO A 194 25.43 7.79 -9.34
C PRO A 194 26.38 8.90 -8.97
#